data_e7f093d0922e7e2709926bee5dced542
#
_entry.id   e7f093d0922e7e2709926bee5dced542
#
_cell.length_a   1.000
_cell.length_b   1.000
_cell.length_c   1.000
_cell.angle_alpha   90.00
_cell.angle_beta   90.00
_cell.angle_gamma   90.00
#
_symmetry.space_group_name_H-M   'P 1'
#
loop_
_entity.id
_entity.type
_entity.pdbx_description
1 polymer ?
#
loop_
_entity_poly.entity_id
_entity_poly.type
_entity_poly.pdbx_seq_one_letter_code
_entity_poly.pdbx_strand_id
1 'polypeptide(L)'
;NFAKAFDVQYINKEGKLEYVWATSWGVSTRLMGALIMAHSDNNGLVLPPKLAPIQVVLIPIYKGEEQMRQIVERLRTIAEELKSKGLSVKIDDRDNVRSGFKFAEYELKGVPVRLALGPRDLENGTIELVRRDTLEKETIPQAGLTDRVASLMDEIQQNIFRKALDYRNSMITKVDTWDEFVDVLENKGGFISAHWDGTVETEVAIKDATKATIRCIPMDAVEEEGKCVFSGKPSHRRVLFARSY
;
A
#
# COMPACT_ATOMS: atom_id res chain seq x y z
N ASN A 1 -23.00 -4.33 19.77
CA ASN A 1 -24.06 -4.95 18.96
C ASN A 1 -23.96 -6.47 18.93
N PHE A 2 -22.75 -7.08 18.77
CA PHE A 2 -22.61 -8.53 18.72
C PHE A 2 -22.97 -9.24 20.02
N ALA A 3 -22.65 -8.65 21.18
CA ALA A 3 -23.03 -9.23 22.46
C ALA A 3 -24.54 -9.44 22.58
N LYS A 4 -25.35 -8.49 22.09
CA LYS A 4 -26.80 -8.63 22.07
C LYS A 4 -27.29 -9.64 21.04
N ALA A 5 -26.68 -9.67 19.85
CA ALA A 5 -27.04 -10.59 18.78
C ALA A 5 -26.74 -12.06 19.13
N PHE A 6 -25.66 -12.31 19.89
CA PHE A 6 -25.23 -13.63 20.33
C PHE A 6 -25.60 -13.94 21.78
N ASP A 7 -26.34 -13.03 22.46
CA ASP A 7 -26.77 -13.15 23.86
C ASP A 7 -25.62 -13.43 24.84
N VAL A 8 -24.49 -12.72 24.65
CA VAL A 8 -23.31 -12.90 25.50
C VAL A 8 -23.42 -11.96 26.70
N GLN A 9 -23.74 -12.52 27.86
CA GLN A 9 -23.97 -11.81 29.10
C GLN A 9 -23.01 -12.27 30.20
N TYR A 10 -22.84 -11.44 31.22
CA TYR A 10 -22.12 -11.72 32.45
C TYR A 10 -22.89 -11.22 33.66
N ILE A 11 -22.60 -11.77 34.83
CA ILE A 11 -23.17 -11.28 36.11
C ILE A 11 -22.21 -10.19 36.65
N ASN A 12 -22.74 -8.99 36.79
CA ASN A 12 -22.02 -7.85 37.34
C ASN A 12 -21.82 -7.96 38.87
N LYS A 13 -21.10 -7.00 39.48
CA LYS A 13 -20.81 -6.99 40.93
C LYS A 13 -22.08 -6.89 41.81
N GLU A 14 -23.18 -6.42 41.24
CA GLU A 14 -24.49 -6.31 41.93
C GLU A 14 -25.38 -7.55 41.69
N GLY A 15 -24.85 -8.60 41.06
CA GLY A 15 -25.60 -9.83 40.78
C GLY A 15 -26.59 -9.73 39.62
N LYS A 16 -26.50 -8.68 38.77
CA LYS A 16 -27.35 -8.48 37.61
C LYS A 16 -26.71 -8.96 36.34
N LEU A 17 -27.49 -9.50 35.39
CA LEU A 17 -27.04 -9.84 34.07
C LEU A 17 -26.90 -8.56 33.22
N GLU A 18 -25.71 -8.43 32.59
CA GLU A 18 -25.36 -7.36 31.67
C GLU A 18 -24.72 -7.91 30.42
N TYR A 19 -24.90 -7.24 29.28
CA TYR A 19 -24.21 -7.59 28.04
C TYR A 19 -22.75 -7.17 28.11
N VAL A 20 -21.87 -8.06 27.64
CA VAL A 20 -20.43 -7.75 27.56
C VAL A 20 -20.15 -6.67 26.51
N TRP A 21 -19.10 -5.90 26.74
CA TRP A 21 -18.45 -5.13 25.68
C TRP A 21 -17.49 -6.03 24.94
N ALA A 22 -17.66 -6.12 23.62
CA ALA A 22 -16.84 -6.97 22.78
C ALA A 22 -16.29 -6.20 21.60
N THR A 23 -15.04 -6.52 21.21
CA THR A 23 -14.44 -6.07 19.96
C THR A 23 -14.21 -7.26 19.06
N SER A 24 -14.36 -7.06 17.76
CA SER A 24 -14.09 -8.08 16.76
C SER A 24 -13.20 -7.48 15.69
N TRP A 25 -12.08 -8.16 15.42
CA TRP A 25 -11.10 -7.75 14.41
C TRP A 25 -11.12 -8.75 13.27
N GLY A 26 -11.27 -8.28 12.06
CA GLY A 26 -11.32 -9.13 10.87
C GLY A 26 -10.54 -8.52 9.72
N VAL A 27 -9.78 -9.38 9.04
CA VAL A 27 -9.09 -9.06 7.78
C VAL A 27 -9.54 -10.04 6.73
N SER A 28 -9.90 -9.56 5.56
CA SER A 28 -10.29 -10.41 4.43
C SER A 28 -9.32 -10.25 3.26
N THR A 29 -9.36 -11.18 2.32
CA THR A 29 -8.59 -11.12 1.07
C THR A 29 -8.87 -9.88 0.23
N ARG A 30 -9.93 -9.11 0.52
CA ARG A 30 -10.20 -7.80 -0.10
C ARG A 30 -9.03 -6.82 0.04
N LEU A 31 -8.22 -6.92 1.11
CA LEU A 31 -7.03 -6.08 1.29
C LEU A 31 -5.96 -6.31 0.21
N MET A 32 -5.91 -7.49 -0.41
CA MET A 32 -5.04 -7.73 -1.57
C MET A 32 -5.47 -6.86 -2.76
N GLY A 33 -6.76 -6.79 -3.03
CA GLY A 33 -7.31 -5.90 -4.07
C GLY A 33 -7.03 -4.42 -3.76
N ALA A 34 -7.18 -4.00 -2.51
CA ALA A 34 -6.86 -2.64 -2.08
C ALA A 34 -5.37 -2.31 -2.28
N LEU A 35 -4.46 -3.23 -1.95
CA LEU A 35 -3.03 -3.09 -2.18
C LEU A 35 -2.70 -2.88 -3.67
N ILE A 36 -3.30 -3.71 -4.53
CA ILE A 36 -3.12 -3.64 -5.98
C ILE A 36 -3.62 -2.29 -6.50
N MET A 37 -4.84 -1.89 -6.16
CA MET A 37 -5.42 -0.62 -6.61
C MET A 37 -4.65 0.61 -6.11
N ALA A 38 -4.07 0.55 -4.92
CA ALA A 38 -3.36 1.69 -4.33
C ALA A 38 -1.95 1.89 -4.89
N HIS A 39 -1.25 0.83 -5.27
CA HIS A 39 0.19 0.90 -5.52
C HIS A 39 0.64 0.38 -6.88
N SER A 40 -0.14 -0.48 -7.55
CA SER A 40 0.26 -1.07 -8.83
C SER A 40 0.19 -0.08 -9.99
N ASP A 41 0.92 -0.39 -11.05
CA ASP A 41 0.96 0.38 -12.29
C ASP A 41 0.69 -0.53 -13.51
N ASN A 42 0.83 0.01 -14.72
CA ASN A 42 0.60 -0.73 -15.96
C ASN A 42 1.62 -1.86 -16.22
N ASN A 43 2.74 -1.88 -15.50
CA ASN A 43 3.77 -2.91 -15.61
C ASN A 43 3.54 -4.07 -14.63
N GLY A 44 2.64 -3.91 -13.67
CA GLY A 44 2.28 -4.96 -12.71
C GLY A 44 2.22 -4.48 -11.26
N LEU A 45 2.45 -5.40 -10.33
CA LEU A 45 2.42 -5.09 -8.91
C LEU A 45 3.57 -4.14 -8.51
N VAL A 46 3.31 -3.27 -7.54
CA VAL A 46 4.33 -2.52 -6.79
C VAL A 46 4.13 -2.85 -5.32
N LEU A 47 4.93 -3.76 -4.81
CA LEU A 47 4.77 -4.23 -3.44
C LEU A 47 5.58 -3.39 -2.45
N PRO A 48 4.95 -2.92 -1.35
CA PRO A 48 5.69 -2.37 -0.24
C PRO A 48 6.70 -3.39 0.30
N PRO A 49 7.96 -3.04 0.53
CA PRO A 49 8.98 -3.97 1.01
C PRO A 49 8.57 -4.80 2.23
N LYS A 50 7.82 -4.20 3.17
CA LYS A 50 7.33 -4.91 4.38
C LYS A 50 6.29 -6.01 4.09
N LEU A 51 5.69 -6.02 2.91
CA LEU A 51 4.69 -7.01 2.48
C LEU A 51 5.21 -7.93 1.38
N ALA A 52 6.33 -7.61 0.74
CA ALA A 52 6.87 -8.35 -0.37
C ALA A 52 7.42 -9.72 0.08
N PRO A 53 6.90 -10.85 -0.45
CA PRO A 53 7.43 -12.18 -0.13
C PRO A 53 8.88 -12.35 -0.61
N ILE A 54 9.24 -11.69 -1.70
CA ILE A 54 10.60 -11.57 -2.23
C ILE A 54 10.92 -10.08 -2.28
N GLN A 55 11.88 -9.64 -1.46
CA GLN A 55 12.30 -8.24 -1.43
C GLN A 55 13.38 -7.93 -2.45
N VAL A 56 14.27 -8.88 -2.68
CA VAL A 56 15.37 -8.76 -3.64
C VAL A 56 15.40 -9.98 -4.54
N VAL A 57 15.46 -9.78 -5.84
CA VAL A 57 15.75 -10.83 -6.79
C VAL A 57 17.13 -10.61 -7.42
N LEU A 58 17.95 -11.66 -7.47
CA LEU A 58 19.28 -11.69 -8.07
C LEU A 58 19.21 -12.46 -9.38
N ILE A 59 19.63 -11.83 -10.48
CA ILE A 59 19.53 -12.42 -11.81
C ILE A 59 20.92 -12.45 -12.46
N PRO A 60 21.49 -13.65 -12.72
CA PRO A 60 22.74 -13.77 -13.44
C PRO A 60 22.54 -13.50 -14.93
N ILE A 61 23.48 -12.77 -15.54
CA ILE A 61 23.58 -12.53 -16.98
C ILE A 61 24.89 -13.15 -17.47
N TYR A 62 24.81 -14.17 -18.33
CA TYR A 62 25.97 -14.94 -18.76
C TYR A 62 25.87 -15.48 -20.19
N LYS A 63 27.01 -15.85 -20.74
CA LYS A 63 27.12 -16.62 -21.98
C LYS A 63 27.95 -17.86 -21.68
N GLY A 64 27.32 -19.03 -21.64
CA GLY A 64 27.98 -20.30 -21.37
C GLY A 64 28.18 -20.65 -19.89
N GLU A 65 28.50 -21.90 -19.61
CA GLU A 65 28.47 -22.51 -18.28
C GLU A 65 29.53 -21.97 -17.31
N GLU A 66 30.72 -21.64 -17.81
CA GLU A 66 31.83 -21.17 -16.98
C GLU A 66 31.51 -19.80 -16.37
N GLN A 67 31.01 -18.86 -17.19
CA GLN A 67 30.56 -17.56 -16.69
C GLN A 67 29.37 -17.68 -15.72
N MET A 68 28.44 -18.59 -16.04
CA MET A 68 27.31 -18.87 -15.16
C MET A 68 27.78 -19.27 -13.75
N ARG A 69 28.74 -20.20 -13.68
CA ARG A 69 29.27 -20.72 -12.42
C ARG A 69 29.85 -19.60 -11.55
N GLN A 70 30.73 -18.79 -12.11
CA GLN A 70 31.41 -17.70 -11.43
C GLN A 70 30.39 -16.63 -10.94
N ILE A 71 29.46 -16.23 -11.81
CA ILE A 71 28.46 -15.22 -11.50
C ILE A 71 27.48 -15.72 -10.41
N VAL A 72 27.00 -16.97 -10.54
CA VAL A 72 26.06 -17.54 -9.54
C VAL A 72 26.74 -17.71 -8.19
N GLU A 73 28.02 -18.10 -8.15
CA GLU A 73 28.77 -18.17 -6.90
C GLU A 73 28.87 -16.80 -6.21
N ARG A 74 29.17 -15.74 -6.96
CA ARG A 74 29.20 -14.39 -6.43
C ARG A 74 27.80 -13.94 -5.95
N LEU A 75 26.75 -14.23 -6.73
CA LEU A 75 25.38 -13.92 -6.34
C LEU A 75 24.93 -14.69 -5.08
N ARG A 76 25.40 -15.90 -4.85
CA ARG A 76 25.14 -16.63 -3.60
C ARG A 76 25.76 -15.93 -2.40
N THR A 77 26.99 -15.45 -2.52
CA THR A 77 27.64 -14.65 -1.47
C THR A 77 26.82 -13.40 -1.15
N ILE A 78 26.42 -12.63 -2.17
CA ILE A 78 25.58 -11.44 -2.02
C ILE A 78 24.22 -11.81 -1.38
N ALA A 79 23.62 -12.92 -1.78
CA ALA A 79 22.35 -13.36 -1.23
C ALA A 79 22.45 -13.67 0.28
N GLU A 80 23.53 -14.34 0.71
CA GLU A 80 23.75 -14.63 2.15
C GLU A 80 24.01 -13.35 2.96
N GLU A 81 24.76 -12.40 2.42
CA GLU A 81 24.97 -11.10 3.03
C GLU A 81 23.63 -10.34 3.21
N LEU A 82 22.77 -10.30 2.18
CA LEU A 82 21.45 -9.66 2.25
C LEU A 82 20.51 -10.38 3.22
N LYS A 83 20.51 -11.71 3.22
CA LYS A 83 19.72 -12.50 4.19
C LYS A 83 20.16 -12.25 5.63
N SER A 84 21.46 -12.05 5.87
CA SER A 84 21.98 -11.73 7.21
C SER A 84 21.43 -10.39 7.76
N LYS A 85 20.99 -9.49 6.87
CA LYS A 85 20.27 -8.25 7.20
C LYS A 85 18.76 -8.45 7.34
N GLY A 86 18.26 -9.69 7.27
CA GLY A 86 16.84 -10.02 7.40
C GLY A 86 16.02 -9.84 6.14
N LEU A 87 16.67 -9.69 4.97
CA LEU A 87 15.99 -9.53 3.69
C LEU A 87 15.61 -10.88 3.08
N SER A 88 14.43 -10.98 2.47
CA SER A 88 14.01 -12.12 1.67
C SER A 88 14.58 -12.00 0.26
N VAL A 89 15.45 -12.96 -0.08
CA VAL A 89 16.23 -12.92 -1.33
C VAL A 89 15.98 -14.17 -2.16
N LYS A 90 15.78 -14.00 -3.46
CA LYS A 90 15.70 -15.09 -4.43
C LYS A 90 16.78 -14.92 -5.50
N ILE A 91 17.50 -16.01 -5.81
CA ILE A 91 18.34 -16.09 -7.00
C ILE A 91 17.51 -16.79 -8.10
N ASP A 92 17.45 -16.21 -9.28
CA ASP A 92 16.85 -16.83 -10.45
C ASP A 92 17.93 -17.27 -11.45
N ASP A 93 18.44 -18.45 -11.22
CA ASP A 93 19.49 -19.09 -12.02
C ASP A 93 18.92 -20.04 -13.10
N ARG A 94 17.61 -19.98 -13.39
CA ARG A 94 17.01 -20.75 -14.50
C ARG A 94 17.77 -20.49 -15.80
N ASP A 95 18.22 -21.53 -16.47
CA ASP A 95 19.00 -21.50 -17.71
C ASP A 95 18.13 -21.53 -18.98
N ASN A 96 16.92 -22.04 -18.87
CA ASN A 96 15.95 -22.18 -19.95
C ASN A 96 15.15 -20.89 -20.23
N VAL A 97 15.39 -19.81 -19.50
CA VAL A 97 14.66 -18.55 -19.58
C VAL A 97 15.63 -17.38 -19.79
N ARG A 98 15.35 -16.55 -20.79
CA ARG A 98 16.17 -15.35 -21.07
C ARG A 98 16.07 -14.32 -19.96
N SER A 99 17.13 -13.57 -19.72
CA SER A 99 17.18 -12.52 -18.67
C SER A 99 16.07 -11.47 -18.80
N GLY A 100 15.76 -11.04 -20.02
CA GLY A 100 14.67 -10.09 -20.27
C GLY A 100 13.28 -10.59 -19.81
N PHE A 101 13.00 -11.89 -19.98
CA PHE A 101 11.78 -12.49 -19.47
C PHE A 101 11.77 -12.51 -17.92
N LYS A 102 12.90 -12.86 -17.30
CA LYS A 102 13.02 -12.82 -15.83
C LYS A 102 12.78 -11.40 -15.29
N PHE A 103 13.33 -10.38 -15.97
CA PHE A 103 13.14 -8.98 -15.60
C PHE A 103 11.65 -8.63 -15.61
N ALA A 104 10.95 -8.90 -16.71
CA ALA A 104 9.51 -8.63 -16.83
C ALA A 104 8.68 -9.45 -15.81
N GLU A 105 9.05 -10.71 -15.56
CA GLU A 105 8.35 -11.55 -14.59
C GLU A 105 8.42 -10.97 -13.16
N TYR A 106 9.60 -10.52 -12.72
CA TYR A 106 9.76 -9.97 -11.37
C TYR A 106 9.24 -8.54 -11.25
N GLU A 107 9.23 -7.78 -12.35
CA GLU A 107 8.55 -6.50 -12.43
C GLU A 107 7.02 -6.67 -12.29
N LEU A 108 6.44 -7.61 -13.04
CA LEU A 108 5.02 -7.97 -12.91
C LEU A 108 4.65 -8.44 -11.50
N LYS A 109 5.52 -9.22 -10.84
CA LYS A 109 5.35 -9.68 -9.46
C LYS A 109 5.57 -8.59 -8.41
N GLY A 110 6.04 -7.41 -8.79
CA GLY A 110 6.24 -6.29 -7.89
C GLY A 110 7.39 -6.44 -6.91
N VAL A 111 8.42 -7.21 -7.26
CA VAL A 111 9.61 -7.37 -6.40
C VAL A 111 10.31 -6.03 -6.23
N PRO A 112 10.49 -5.52 -4.99
CA PRO A 112 10.97 -4.15 -4.74
C PRO A 112 12.32 -3.81 -5.37
N VAL A 113 13.27 -4.74 -5.33
CA VAL A 113 14.62 -4.54 -5.89
C VAL A 113 15.03 -5.73 -6.75
N ARG A 114 15.50 -5.42 -7.96
CA ARG A 114 16.16 -6.37 -8.85
C ARG A 114 17.63 -6.02 -8.95
N LEU A 115 18.49 -7.01 -8.71
CA LEU A 115 19.92 -6.94 -8.93
C LEU A 115 20.31 -7.85 -10.08
N ALA A 116 21.05 -7.34 -11.05
CA ALA A 116 21.57 -8.14 -12.16
C ALA A 116 23.08 -8.05 -12.22
N LEU A 117 23.73 -9.21 -12.36
CA LEU A 117 25.19 -9.31 -12.41
C LEU A 117 25.61 -9.96 -13.72
N GLY A 118 26.39 -9.24 -14.51
CA GLY A 118 27.01 -9.72 -15.75
C GLY A 118 28.51 -9.87 -15.63
N PRO A 119 29.20 -10.42 -16.67
CA PRO A 119 30.66 -10.58 -16.66
C PRO A 119 31.39 -9.25 -16.46
N ARG A 120 30.98 -8.19 -17.17
CA ARG A 120 31.59 -6.86 -17.04
C ARG A 120 31.40 -6.27 -15.62
N ASP A 121 30.26 -6.50 -15.03
CA ASP A 121 29.97 -6.03 -13.66
C ASP A 121 30.85 -6.81 -12.66
N LEU A 122 31.02 -8.10 -12.88
CA LEU A 122 31.87 -8.94 -12.04
C LEU A 122 33.33 -8.46 -12.10
N GLU A 123 33.85 -8.18 -13.30
CA GLU A 123 35.21 -7.66 -13.52
C GLU A 123 35.42 -6.28 -12.87
N ASN A 124 34.43 -5.40 -12.97
CA ASN A 124 34.48 -4.02 -12.45
C ASN A 124 34.11 -3.92 -10.96
N GLY A 125 33.68 -5.01 -10.33
CA GLY A 125 33.19 -4.97 -8.95
C GLY A 125 31.90 -4.17 -8.79
N THR A 126 31.07 -4.09 -9.86
CA THR A 126 29.77 -3.37 -9.88
C THR A 126 28.60 -4.35 -9.99
N ILE A 127 27.39 -3.84 -9.84
CA ILE A 127 26.14 -4.57 -10.06
C ILE A 127 25.05 -3.60 -10.55
N GLU A 128 24.18 -4.07 -11.45
CA GLU A 128 23.00 -3.32 -11.86
C GLU A 128 21.90 -3.46 -10.79
N LEU A 129 21.37 -2.34 -10.34
CA LEU A 129 20.23 -2.25 -9.42
C LEU A 129 19.07 -1.54 -10.11
N VAL A 130 17.86 -2.10 -9.98
CA VAL A 130 16.62 -1.47 -10.43
C VAL A 130 15.60 -1.47 -9.30
N ARG A 131 14.98 -0.31 -9.07
CA ARG A 131 13.87 -0.11 -8.13
C ARG A 131 12.55 -0.35 -8.84
N ARG A 132 11.65 -1.07 -8.21
CA ARG A 132 10.32 -1.32 -8.79
C ARG A 132 9.38 -0.10 -8.70
N ASP A 133 9.49 0.70 -7.64
CA ASP A 133 8.59 1.83 -7.36
C ASP A 133 8.80 3.06 -8.24
N THR A 134 10.01 3.21 -8.85
CA THR A 134 10.37 4.33 -9.74
C THR A 134 10.82 3.87 -11.11
N LEU A 135 11.15 2.58 -11.27
CA LEU A 135 11.79 1.98 -12.43
C LEU A 135 13.20 2.55 -12.73
N GLU A 136 13.75 3.30 -11.78
CA GLU A 136 15.11 3.81 -11.89
C GLU A 136 16.12 2.67 -11.86
N LYS A 137 17.12 2.80 -12.75
CA LYS A 137 18.20 1.87 -12.94
C LYS A 137 19.53 2.56 -12.65
N GLU A 138 20.35 1.93 -11.83
CA GLU A 138 21.69 2.40 -11.50
C GLU A 138 22.70 1.25 -11.53
N THR A 139 23.97 1.56 -11.82
CA THR A 139 25.08 0.64 -11.65
C THR A 139 25.89 1.11 -10.44
N ILE A 140 25.96 0.26 -9.44
CA ILE A 140 26.59 0.60 -8.15
C ILE A 140 27.74 -0.35 -7.82
N PRO A 141 28.71 0.06 -6.99
CA PRO A 141 29.74 -0.82 -6.49
C PRO A 141 29.15 -1.98 -5.67
N GLN A 142 29.73 -3.17 -5.77
CA GLN A 142 29.38 -4.30 -4.90
C GLN A 142 29.86 -4.07 -3.46
N ALA A 143 30.88 -3.25 -3.26
CA ALA A 143 31.32 -2.82 -1.93
C ALA A 143 30.22 -1.94 -1.28
N GLY A 144 29.74 -2.34 -0.10
CA GLY A 144 28.65 -1.65 0.59
C GLY A 144 27.24 -1.90 0.05
N LEU A 145 27.11 -2.81 -0.94
CA LEU A 145 25.83 -3.14 -1.57
C LEU A 145 24.76 -3.53 -0.55
N THR A 146 25.12 -4.34 0.43
CA THR A 146 24.19 -4.87 1.42
C THR A 146 23.54 -3.77 2.27
N ASP A 147 24.34 -2.81 2.72
CA ASP A 147 23.85 -1.67 3.49
C ASP A 147 23.02 -0.73 2.61
N ARG A 148 23.45 -0.50 1.35
CA ARG A 148 22.69 0.29 0.39
C ARG A 148 21.31 -0.31 0.10
N VAL A 149 21.22 -1.62 -0.12
CA VAL A 149 19.95 -2.31 -0.39
C VAL A 149 19.06 -2.31 0.85
N ALA A 150 19.62 -2.50 2.05
CA ALA A 150 18.86 -2.42 3.29
C ALA A 150 18.23 -1.02 3.49
N SER A 151 19.02 0.03 3.32
CA SER A 151 18.51 1.42 3.35
C SER A 151 17.46 1.68 2.27
N LEU A 152 17.67 1.13 1.07
CA LEU A 152 16.75 1.29 -0.06
C LEU A 152 15.37 0.69 0.22
N MET A 153 15.24 -0.37 1.02
CA MET A 153 13.95 -0.91 1.41
C MET A 153 13.10 0.12 2.16
N ASP A 154 13.71 0.88 3.07
CA ASP A 154 13.00 1.94 3.79
C ASP A 154 12.66 3.12 2.88
N GLU A 155 13.58 3.49 1.99
CA GLU A 155 13.32 4.54 0.99
C GLU A 155 12.13 4.17 0.08
N ILE A 156 12.08 2.94 -0.44
CA ILE A 156 10.96 2.44 -1.25
C ILE A 156 9.65 2.44 -0.43
N GLN A 157 9.70 1.94 0.80
CA GLN A 157 8.53 1.92 1.69
C GLN A 157 7.96 3.32 1.90
N GLN A 158 8.81 4.31 2.18
CA GLN A 158 8.42 5.70 2.37
C GLN A 158 7.92 6.35 1.08
N ASN A 159 8.55 6.06 -0.06
CA ASN A 159 8.14 6.59 -1.35
C ASN A 159 6.74 6.10 -1.75
N ILE A 160 6.47 4.80 -1.61
CA ILE A 160 5.16 4.21 -1.89
C ILE A 160 4.08 4.82 -0.98
N PHE A 161 4.38 4.95 0.32
CA PHE A 161 3.48 5.58 1.28
C PHE A 161 3.18 7.03 0.91
N ARG A 162 4.21 7.82 0.60
CA ARG A 162 4.06 9.24 0.24
C ARG A 162 3.22 9.41 -1.02
N LYS A 163 3.52 8.65 -2.07
CA LYS A 163 2.72 8.67 -3.32
C LYS A 163 1.23 8.40 -3.04
N ALA A 164 0.92 7.38 -2.24
CA ALA A 164 -0.47 7.07 -1.91
C ALA A 164 -1.13 8.15 -1.05
N LEU A 165 -0.39 8.72 -0.10
CA LEU A 165 -0.86 9.81 0.75
C LEU A 165 -1.15 11.08 -0.05
N ASP A 166 -0.24 11.46 -0.93
CA ASP A 166 -0.38 12.65 -1.79
C ASP A 166 -1.56 12.48 -2.75
N TYR A 167 -1.71 11.31 -3.34
CA TYR A 167 -2.86 10.98 -4.19
C TYR A 167 -4.17 11.06 -3.40
N ARG A 168 -4.26 10.44 -2.22
CA ARG A 168 -5.43 10.55 -1.34
C ARG A 168 -5.77 12.01 -1.04
N ASN A 169 -4.77 12.81 -0.68
CA ASN A 169 -4.99 14.21 -0.32
C ASN A 169 -5.47 15.04 -1.52
N SER A 170 -4.95 14.78 -2.71
CA SER A 170 -5.39 15.46 -3.95
C SER A 170 -6.84 15.11 -4.33
N MET A 171 -7.34 13.98 -3.85
CA MET A 171 -8.70 13.52 -4.10
C MET A 171 -9.72 13.95 -3.04
N ILE A 172 -9.32 14.75 -2.03
CA ILE A 172 -10.23 15.33 -1.04
C ILE A 172 -10.67 16.72 -1.52
N THR A 173 -11.98 16.92 -1.67
CA THR A 173 -12.58 18.20 -2.02
C THR A 173 -13.41 18.72 -0.86
N LYS A 174 -13.13 19.94 -0.38
CA LYS A 174 -13.92 20.64 0.63
C LYS A 174 -15.11 21.30 -0.06
N VAL A 175 -16.32 21.10 0.46
CA VAL A 175 -17.56 21.72 -0.04
C VAL A 175 -18.43 22.22 1.13
N ASP A 176 -19.21 23.25 0.87
CA ASP A 176 -20.07 23.91 1.87
C ASP A 176 -21.55 23.87 1.50
N THR A 177 -21.89 23.53 0.25
CA THR A 177 -23.26 23.49 -0.24
C THR A 177 -23.62 22.11 -0.78
N TRP A 178 -24.95 21.84 -0.85
CA TRP A 178 -25.45 20.60 -1.41
C TRP A 178 -25.18 20.48 -2.93
N ASP A 179 -25.28 21.58 -3.64
CA ASP A 179 -25.05 21.58 -5.08
C ASP A 179 -23.58 21.26 -5.40
N GLU A 180 -22.62 21.85 -4.67
CA GLU A 180 -21.20 21.49 -4.78
C GLU A 180 -20.93 20.01 -4.41
N PHE A 181 -21.62 19.50 -3.39
CA PHE A 181 -21.51 18.11 -2.98
C PHE A 181 -21.92 17.16 -4.10
N VAL A 182 -23.03 17.42 -4.75
CA VAL A 182 -23.54 16.62 -5.87
C VAL A 182 -22.63 16.77 -7.10
N ASP A 183 -22.19 18.00 -7.42
CA ASP A 183 -21.30 18.25 -8.55
C ASP A 183 -19.97 17.49 -8.42
N VAL A 184 -19.35 17.53 -7.25
CA VAL A 184 -18.10 16.77 -6.99
C VAL A 184 -18.32 15.27 -7.13
N LEU A 185 -19.45 14.72 -6.64
CA LEU A 185 -19.75 13.30 -6.77
C LEU A 185 -19.94 12.84 -8.21
N GLU A 186 -20.56 13.67 -9.04
CA GLU A 186 -20.88 13.30 -10.43
C GLU A 186 -19.71 13.56 -11.39
N ASN A 187 -18.96 14.63 -11.18
CA ASN A 187 -17.98 15.11 -12.16
C ASN A 187 -16.52 14.86 -11.77
N LYS A 188 -16.18 14.85 -10.46
CA LYS A 188 -14.80 14.69 -10.01
C LYS A 188 -14.57 13.37 -9.30
N GLY A 189 -15.50 12.93 -8.47
CA GLY A 189 -15.33 11.79 -7.58
C GLY A 189 -14.37 12.04 -6.41
N GLY A 190 -13.86 10.96 -5.81
CA GLY A 190 -12.95 11.02 -4.67
C GLY A 190 -13.67 11.15 -3.33
N PHE A 191 -13.04 11.88 -2.40
CA PHE A 191 -13.58 12.15 -1.07
C PHE A 191 -14.11 13.57 -0.98
N ILE A 192 -15.24 13.74 -0.35
CA ILE A 192 -15.84 15.04 -0.06
C ILE A 192 -15.73 15.32 1.44
N SER A 193 -15.09 16.42 1.78
CA SER A 193 -15.02 16.94 3.15
C SER A 193 -16.16 17.95 3.35
N ALA A 194 -17.19 17.56 4.08
CA ALA A 194 -18.39 18.34 4.25
C ALA A 194 -18.93 18.29 5.68
N HIS A 195 -19.66 19.34 6.10
CA HIS A 195 -20.33 19.38 7.38
C HIS A 195 -21.51 18.41 7.45
N TRP A 196 -21.64 17.74 8.59
CA TRP A 196 -22.71 16.80 8.91
C TRP A 196 -23.26 17.10 10.31
N ASP A 197 -24.58 17.06 10.49
CA ASP A 197 -25.26 17.40 11.74
C ASP A 197 -25.21 16.32 12.84
N GLY A 198 -24.49 15.21 12.57
CA GLY A 198 -24.32 14.12 13.54
C GLY A 198 -25.50 13.15 13.63
N THR A 199 -26.56 13.31 12.82
CA THR A 199 -27.77 12.47 12.91
C THR A 199 -27.76 11.34 11.88
N VAL A 200 -28.29 10.18 12.28
CA VAL A 200 -28.43 9.00 11.41
C VAL A 200 -29.41 9.27 10.27
N GLU A 201 -30.48 10.03 10.57
CA GLU A 201 -31.50 10.39 9.59
C GLU A 201 -30.92 11.15 8.41
N THR A 202 -30.05 12.12 8.69
CA THR A 202 -29.36 12.89 7.63
C THR A 202 -28.35 12.02 6.85
N GLU A 203 -27.62 11.14 7.52
CA GLU A 203 -26.72 10.19 6.85
C GLU A 203 -27.48 9.29 5.88
N VAL A 204 -28.61 8.73 6.31
CA VAL A 204 -29.47 7.88 5.47
C VAL A 204 -30.02 8.68 4.28
N ALA A 205 -30.50 9.90 4.49
CA ALA A 205 -31.04 10.75 3.44
C ALA A 205 -29.98 11.10 2.37
N ILE A 206 -28.75 11.44 2.78
CA ILE A 206 -27.61 11.68 1.86
C ILE A 206 -27.32 10.42 1.05
N LYS A 207 -27.23 9.26 1.72
CA LYS A 207 -26.98 7.97 1.07
C LYS A 207 -28.07 7.62 0.05
N ASP A 208 -29.34 7.83 0.38
CA ASP A 208 -30.45 7.52 -0.51
C ASP A 208 -30.45 8.43 -1.74
N ALA A 209 -30.17 9.71 -1.55
CA ALA A 209 -30.10 10.69 -2.63
C ALA A 209 -28.89 10.51 -3.57
N THR A 210 -27.74 10.08 -3.04
CA THR A 210 -26.48 10.16 -3.80
C THR A 210 -25.66 8.87 -3.85
N LYS A 211 -26.02 7.87 -3.05
CA LYS A 211 -25.22 6.65 -2.78
C LYS A 211 -23.89 6.91 -2.05
N ALA A 212 -23.58 8.15 -1.71
CA ALA A 212 -22.43 8.48 -0.88
C ALA A 212 -22.70 8.12 0.58
N THR A 213 -21.68 7.65 1.29
CA THR A 213 -21.76 7.35 2.72
C THR A 213 -20.59 8.02 3.44
N ILE A 214 -20.75 8.27 4.73
CA ILE A 214 -19.65 8.72 5.59
C ILE A 214 -18.61 7.60 5.65
N ARG A 215 -17.35 7.93 5.36
CA ARG A 215 -16.21 7.00 5.41
C ARG A 215 -15.51 7.02 6.74
N CYS A 216 -15.28 8.21 7.26
CA CYS A 216 -14.72 8.42 8.57
C CYS A 216 -14.96 9.85 9.07
N ILE A 217 -14.82 10.01 10.36
CA ILE A 217 -14.53 11.27 11.01
C ILE A 217 -13.01 11.32 11.18
N PRO A 218 -12.27 12.20 10.48
CA PRO A 218 -10.82 12.25 10.63
C PRO A 218 -10.42 12.51 12.08
N MET A 219 -9.41 11.79 12.58
CA MET A 219 -8.98 11.94 13.99
C MET A 219 -8.28 13.29 14.24
N ASP A 220 -7.74 13.88 13.19
CA ASP A 220 -7.10 15.20 13.17
C ASP A 220 -8.06 16.32 12.72
N ALA A 221 -9.37 16.02 12.62
CA ALA A 221 -10.37 17.02 12.25
C ALA A 221 -10.43 18.12 13.31
N VAL A 222 -10.22 19.34 12.86
CA VAL A 222 -10.36 20.55 13.69
C VAL A 222 -11.85 20.81 13.90
N GLU A 223 -12.22 21.24 15.11
CA GLU A 223 -13.58 21.77 15.35
C GLU A 223 -13.78 23.02 14.50
N GLU A 224 -14.79 22.99 13.68
CA GLU A 224 -15.17 24.06 12.75
C GLU A 224 -16.68 24.22 12.79
N GLU A 225 -17.15 25.41 13.15
CA GLU A 225 -18.58 25.72 13.09
C GLU A 225 -19.03 25.85 11.64
N GLY A 226 -20.15 25.23 11.32
CA GLY A 226 -20.74 25.27 10.00
C GLY A 226 -22.16 24.74 9.97
N LYS A 227 -22.65 24.49 8.78
CA LYS A 227 -23.98 23.92 8.56
C LYS A 227 -23.89 22.64 7.77
N CYS A 228 -24.63 21.63 8.19
CA CYS A 228 -24.77 20.40 7.42
C CYS A 228 -25.18 20.70 5.99
N VAL A 229 -24.43 20.16 5.03
CA VAL A 229 -24.63 20.41 3.58
C VAL A 229 -26.01 19.98 3.07
N PHE A 230 -26.67 19.03 3.76
CA PHE A 230 -27.98 18.51 3.38
C PHE A 230 -29.11 19.12 4.19
N SER A 231 -29.03 19.08 5.53
CA SER A 231 -30.13 19.52 6.41
C SER A 231 -30.09 21.00 6.75
N GLY A 232 -28.97 21.68 6.53
CA GLY A 232 -28.76 23.08 6.95
C GLY A 232 -28.64 23.29 8.46
N LYS A 233 -28.75 22.23 9.28
CA LYS A 233 -28.63 22.30 10.74
C LYS A 233 -27.18 22.61 11.16
N PRO A 234 -26.95 23.17 12.36
CA PRO A 234 -25.62 23.41 12.88
C PRO A 234 -24.76 22.13 12.90
N SER A 235 -23.49 22.30 12.62
CA SER A 235 -22.48 21.25 12.65
C SER A 235 -21.18 21.80 13.20
N HIS A 236 -20.44 21.00 13.99
CA HIS A 236 -19.18 21.42 14.61
C HIS A 236 -17.96 20.77 13.96
N ARG A 237 -18.16 19.94 12.93
CA ARG A 237 -17.05 19.26 12.26
C ARG A 237 -17.41 18.82 10.84
N ARG A 238 -16.38 18.66 10.03
CA ARG A 238 -16.49 18.00 8.74
C ARG A 238 -16.23 16.51 8.88
N VAL A 239 -16.86 15.74 8.02
CA VAL A 239 -16.61 14.31 7.85
C VAL A 239 -16.27 14.02 6.38
N LEU A 240 -15.70 12.87 6.11
CA LEU A 240 -15.39 12.46 4.74
C LEU A 240 -16.51 11.59 4.17
N PHE A 241 -17.07 12.02 3.07
CA PHE A 241 -18.03 11.25 2.29
C PHE A 241 -17.35 10.69 1.03
N ALA A 242 -17.80 9.54 0.56
CA ALA A 242 -17.49 9.03 -0.76
C ALA A 242 -18.54 8.01 -1.21
N ARG A 243 -18.68 7.87 -2.53
CA ARG A 243 -19.46 6.80 -3.14
C ARG A 243 -18.59 5.52 -3.20
N SER A 244 -19.18 4.37 -2.90
CA SER A 244 -18.54 3.08 -3.20
C SER A 244 -18.61 2.81 -4.70
N TYR A 245 -17.63 2.07 -5.21
CA TYR A 245 -17.70 1.48 -6.54
C TYR A 245 -18.75 0.38 -6.61
#